data_6f2b8c99eb4c32118bf1cac0be546299
#
_entry.id   6f2b8c99eb4c32118bf1cac0be546299
#
_cell.length_a   1.000
_cell.length_b   1.000
_cell.length_c   1.000
_cell.angle_alpha   90.00
_cell.angle_beta   90.00
_cell.angle_gamma   90.00
#
_symmetry.space_group_name_H-M   'P 1'
#
loop_
_entity.id
_entity.type
_entity.pdbx_description
1 polymer ?
#
loop_
_entity_poly.entity_id
_entity_poly.type
_entity_poly.pdbx_seq_one_letter_code
_entity_poly.pdbx_strand_id
1 'polypeptide(L)'
;MMLKLLGLFGLFALCSAQAKVPVYVYYESLCPDSQAFVTQQLYPSVKGPLGQFVDLHLVPFGKSNYTTLGADVQFTCHHGPNECYGNKVQACAIDHIQVNSYQKENTRESLTLEFINCLMKIGNNFPDSIYPGEKCARETGVTNWDNIERCANSTEGSKSLQRFGDLTNSLQPGLTSVPTITFRQKYDHDAQQLALTHFGAALCKQLADPSSKLPTECSSIPGAAAEKSSALFAILGAILLSRFF
;
A
#
# COMPACT_ATOMS: atom_id res chain seq x y z
N MET A 1 22.82 16.03 -61.45
CA MET A 1 21.51 15.68 -60.84
C MET A 1 21.82 15.08 -59.45
N MET A 2 21.85 15.94 -58.42
CA MET A 2 22.22 15.52 -57.05
C MET A 2 20.94 15.18 -56.27
N LEU A 3 20.81 13.94 -55.87
CA LEU A 3 19.70 13.42 -55.06
C LEU A 3 19.99 13.75 -53.59
N LYS A 4 19.22 14.66 -52.98
CA LYS A 4 19.29 14.95 -51.55
C LYS A 4 18.51 13.87 -50.79
N LEU A 5 19.21 12.96 -50.09
CA LEU A 5 18.61 12.08 -49.08
C LEU A 5 18.30 12.91 -47.84
N LEU A 6 17.03 13.22 -47.62
CA LEU A 6 16.54 13.72 -46.33
C LEU A 6 16.39 12.53 -45.37
N GLY A 7 17.36 12.40 -44.45
CA GLY A 7 17.28 11.45 -43.35
C GLY A 7 16.21 11.89 -42.35
N LEU A 8 15.10 11.16 -42.26
CA LEU A 8 14.06 11.31 -41.27
C LEU A 8 14.57 10.71 -39.95
N PHE A 9 15.18 11.52 -39.08
CA PHE A 9 15.48 11.11 -37.70
C PHE A 9 14.16 11.10 -36.91
N GLY A 10 13.56 9.92 -36.79
CA GLY A 10 12.46 9.69 -35.89
C GLY A 10 12.94 9.84 -34.42
N LEU A 11 12.50 10.90 -33.75
CA LEU A 11 12.65 11.04 -32.31
C LEU A 11 11.78 9.95 -31.64
N PHE A 12 12.38 8.80 -31.32
CA PHE A 12 11.77 7.87 -30.34
C PHE A 12 11.83 8.53 -28.97
N ALA A 13 10.73 9.16 -28.56
CA ALA A 13 10.52 9.54 -27.17
C ALA A 13 10.49 8.23 -26.36
N LEU A 14 11.58 7.90 -25.70
CA LEU A 14 11.61 6.86 -24.68
C LEU A 14 10.69 7.33 -23.54
N CYS A 15 9.45 6.86 -23.57
CA CYS A 15 8.54 7.01 -22.43
C CYS A 15 9.11 6.14 -21.29
N SER A 16 9.95 6.73 -20.46
CA SER A 16 10.45 6.07 -19.25
C SER A 16 9.26 5.95 -18.29
N ALA A 17 8.67 4.77 -18.20
CA ALA A 17 7.68 4.49 -17.16
C ALA A 17 8.36 4.68 -15.80
N GLN A 18 7.82 5.57 -14.98
CA GLN A 18 8.34 5.78 -13.63
C GLN A 18 8.17 4.48 -12.81
N ALA A 19 9.25 4.04 -12.17
CA ALA A 19 9.21 2.83 -11.35
C ALA A 19 8.24 3.02 -10.17
N LYS A 20 7.40 2.00 -9.94
CA LYS A 20 6.50 1.98 -8.79
C LYS A 20 7.29 1.97 -7.49
N VAL A 21 6.73 2.63 -6.46
CA VAL A 21 7.26 2.62 -5.10
C VAL A 21 6.70 1.41 -4.35
N PRO A 22 7.53 0.46 -3.89
CA PRO A 22 7.08 -0.60 -3.01
C PRO A 22 6.61 -0.01 -1.68
N VAL A 23 5.34 -0.26 -1.35
CA VAL A 23 4.68 0.20 -0.13
C VAL A 23 4.21 -0.99 0.67
N TYR A 24 4.76 -1.19 1.86
CA TYR A 24 4.34 -2.25 2.77
C TYR A 24 3.48 -1.65 3.87
N VAL A 25 2.31 -2.24 4.08
CA VAL A 25 1.37 -1.86 5.13
C VAL A 25 1.20 -3.04 6.08
N TYR A 26 1.76 -2.93 7.27
CA TYR A 26 1.64 -3.91 8.35
C TYR A 26 0.46 -3.52 9.22
N TYR A 27 -0.55 -4.37 9.31
CA TYR A 27 -1.83 -4.01 9.92
C TYR A 27 -2.55 -5.20 10.53
N GLU A 28 -3.61 -4.94 11.27
CA GLU A 28 -4.51 -5.93 11.86
C GLU A 28 -5.94 -5.71 11.33
N SER A 29 -6.66 -6.80 11.05
CA SER A 29 -7.99 -6.74 10.45
C SER A 29 -9.06 -6.08 11.34
N LEU A 30 -8.92 -6.17 12.66
CA LEU A 30 -9.88 -5.59 13.61
C LEU A 30 -9.32 -4.38 14.39
N CYS A 31 -8.09 -3.95 14.13
CA CYS A 31 -7.55 -2.73 14.74
C CYS A 31 -8.23 -1.49 14.15
N PRO A 32 -8.88 -0.62 14.98
CA PRO A 32 -9.57 0.57 14.50
C PRO A 32 -8.67 1.54 13.71
N ASP A 33 -7.43 1.73 14.16
CA ASP A 33 -6.47 2.62 13.46
C ASP A 33 -6.08 2.05 12.09
N SER A 34 -5.92 0.72 11.99
CA SER A 34 -5.67 0.04 10.72
C SER A 34 -6.86 0.18 9.77
N GLN A 35 -8.08 0.03 10.28
CA GLN A 35 -9.32 0.20 9.52
C GLN A 35 -9.45 1.65 9.01
N ALA A 36 -9.23 2.63 9.87
CA ALA A 36 -9.26 4.05 9.50
C ALA A 36 -8.20 4.37 8.42
N PHE A 37 -6.98 3.90 8.60
CA PHE A 37 -5.92 4.11 7.60
C PHE A 37 -6.26 3.49 6.25
N VAL A 38 -6.64 2.23 6.21
CA VAL A 38 -6.96 1.54 4.94
C VAL A 38 -8.11 2.24 4.23
N THR A 39 -9.18 2.59 4.95
CA THR A 39 -10.41 3.11 4.33
C THR A 39 -10.35 4.60 3.99
N GLN A 40 -9.59 5.40 4.75
CA GLN A 40 -9.60 6.85 4.63
C GLN A 40 -8.33 7.42 3.97
N GLN A 41 -7.22 6.69 4.01
CA GLN A 41 -5.93 7.15 3.47
C GLN A 41 -5.45 6.29 2.30
N LEU A 42 -5.28 4.99 2.52
CA LEU A 42 -4.67 4.08 1.53
C LEU A 42 -5.57 3.88 0.31
N TYR A 43 -6.79 3.36 0.54
CA TYR A 43 -7.72 3.00 -0.54
C TYR A 43 -8.04 4.15 -1.47
N PRO A 44 -8.47 5.35 -1.01
CA PRO A 44 -8.79 6.45 -1.91
C PRO A 44 -7.56 6.94 -2.69
N SER A 45 -6.37 6.88 -2.11
CA SER A 45 -5.14 7.29 -2.79
C SER A 45 -4.71 6.29 -3.88
N VAL A 46 -4.78 4.99 -3.59
CA VAL A 46 -4.38 3.93 -4.53
C VAL A 46 -5.43 3.67 -5.60
N LYS A 47 -6.73 3.83 -5.28
CA LYS A 47 -7.80 3.75 -6.29
C LYS A 47 -7.78 4.95 -7.23
N GLY A 48 -7.23 6.06 -6.80
CA GLY A 48 -7.05 7.28 -7.59
C GLY A 48 -5.82 7.24 -8.52
N PRO A 49 -5.48 8.37 -9.14
CA PRO A 49 -4.38 8.46 -10.10
C PRO A 49 -3.00 8.08 -9.55
N LEU A 50 -2.82 8.12 -8.22
CA LEU A 50 -1.56 7.74 -7.59
C LEU A 50 -1.30 6.24 -7.60
N GLY A 51 -2.32 5.39 -7.80
CA GLY A 51 -2.18 3.92 -7.76
C GLY A 51 -1.20 3.39 -8.81
N GLN A 52 -1.05 4.06 -9.95
CA GLN A 52 -0.09 3.68 -10.97
C GLN A 52 1.37 3.71 -10.50
N PHE A 53 1.66 4.46 -9.42
CA PHE A 53 3.00 4.62 -8.84
C PHE A 53 3.22 3.73 -7.62
N VAL A 54 2.25 2.92 -7.22
CA VAL A 54 2.32 2.06 -6.02
C VAL A 54 2.49 0.60 -6.41
N ASP A 55 3.48 -0.06 -5.79
CA ASP A 55 3.57 -1.51 -5.68
C ASP A 55 3.19 -1.88 -4.25
N LEU A 56 1.91 -2.27 -4.06
CA LEU A 56 1.29 -2.40 -2.74
C LEU A 56 1.45 -3.80 -2.17
N HIS A 57 2.04 -3.88 -0.98
CA HIS A 57 2.19 -5.10 -0.19
C HIS A 57 1.40 -4.99 1.11
N LEU A 58 0.27 -5.65 1.18
CA LEU A 58 -0.57 -5.73 2.38
C LEU A 58 -0.10 -6.87 3.27
N VAL A 59 0.12 -6.60 4.57
CA VAL A 59 0.68 -7.54 5.55
C VAL A 59 -0.26 -7.66 6.75
N PRO A 60 -1.29 -8.54 6.67
CA PRO A 60 -2.34 -8.66 7.68
C PRO A 60 -1.90 -9.55 8.86
N PHE A 61 -1.01 -9.06 9.70
CA PHE A 61 -0.52 -9.78 10.89
C PHE A 61 -0.39 -8.87 12.12
N GLY A 62 0.26 -7.71 11.94
CA GLY A 62 0.43 -6.69 12.99
C GLY A 62 1.16 -7.20 14.23
N LYS A 63 0.58 -6.94 15.42
CA LYS A 63 1.11 -7.35 16.74
C LYS A 63 0.67 -8.76 17.16
N SER A 64 0.09 -9.53 16.24
CA SER A 64 -0.23 -10.93 16.49
C SER A 64 1.04 -11.73 16.78
N ASN A 65 0.87 -12.88 17.43
CA ASN A 65 1.95 -13.82 17.66
C ASN A 65 1.55 -15.22 17.19
N TYR A 66 2.52 -16.08 16.96
CA TYR A 66 2.24 -17.48 16.64
C TYR A 66 3.26 -18.44 17.28
N THR A 67 2.82 -19.66 17.52
CA THR A 67 3.67 -20.80 17.91
C THR A 67 3.43 -21.96 16.98
N THR A 68 4.51 -22.67 16.62
CA THR A 68 4.43 -23.87 15.77
C THR A 68 4.43 -25.11 16.66
N LEU A 69 3.40 -25.94 16.52
CA LEU A 69 3.25 -27.22 17.24
C LEU A 69 3.19 -28.36 16.21
N GLY A 70 4.34 -28.91 15.87
CA GLY A 70 4.44 -29.89 14.79
C GLY A 70 4.08 -29.29 13.44
N ALA A 71 3.01 -29.80 12.81
CA ALA A 71 2.49 -29.25 11.55
C ALA A 71 1.49 -28.09 11.72
N ASP A 72 1.03 -27.86 12.96
CA ASP A 72 0.01 -26.86 13.26
C ASP A 72 0.65 -25.53 13.68
N VAL A 73 -0.02 -24.43 13.33
CA VAL A 73 0.36 -23.08 13.74
C VAL A 73 -0.80 -22.47 14.54
N GLN A 74 -0.54 -22.13 15.79
CA GLN A 74 -1.49 -21.46 16.66
C GLN A 74 -1.19 -19.97 16.73
N PHE A 75 -2.23 -19.14 16.60
CA PHE A 75 -2.12 -17.68 16.61
C PHE A 75 -2.76 -17.09 17.86
N THR A 76 -2.14 -16.05 18.39
CA THR A 76 -2.71 -15.15 19.39
C THR A 76 -2.73 -13.75 18.78
N CYS A 77 -3.94 -13.17 18.66
CA CYS A 77 -4.14 -11.88 18.02
C CYS A 77 -4.56 -10.83 19.03
N HIS A 78 -4.18 -9.59 18.78
CA HIS A 78 -4.33 -8.47 19.70
C HIS A 78 -5.82 -8.19 20.05
N HIS A 79 -6.72 -8.32 19.06
CA HIS A 79 -8.17 -8.13 19.22
C HIS A 79 -8.93 -9.49 19.24
N GLY A 80 -8.26 -10.55 19.66
CA GLY A 80 -8.88 -11.85 19.93
C GLY A 80 -9.01 -12.77 18.70
N PRO A 81 -9.75 -13.91 18.87
CA PRO A 81 -9.81 -14.96 17.85
C PRO A 81 -10.41 -14.51 16.51
N ASN A 82 -11.38 -13.61 16.53
CA ASN A 82 -12.01 -13.08 15.32
C ASN A 82 -11.01 -12.28 14.47
N GLU A 83 -10.05 -11.60 15.09
CA GLU A 83 -8.95 -10.95 14.35
C GLU A 83 -8.03 -11.98 13.72
N CYS A 84 -7.68 -13.05 14.44
CA CYS A 84 -6.88 -14.12 13.85
C CYS A 84 -7.55 -14.70 12.60
N TYR A 85 -8.87 -14.92 12.66
CA TYR A 85 -9.63 -15.38 11.50
C TYR A 85 -9.66 -14.33 10.37
N GLY A 86 -9.94 -13.06 10.70
CA GLY A 86 -9.93 -11.97 9.75
C GLY A 86 -8.58 -11.78 9.07
N ASN A 87 -7.48 -11.87 9.82
CA ASN A 87 -6.13 -11.82 9.28
C ASN A 87 -5.87 -13.00 8.31
N LYS A 88 -6.34 -14.23 8.65
CA LYS A 88 -6.25 -15.39 7.74
C LYS A 88 -7.07 -15.19 6.46
N VAL A 89 -8.31 -14.68 6.58
CA VAL A 89 -9.14 -14.39 5.40
C VAL A 89 -8.44 -13.39 4.48
N GLN A 90 -7.87 -12.33 5.03
CA GLN A 90 -7.17 -11.34 4.23
C GLN A 90 -5.86 -11.88 3.64
N ALA A 91 -5.12 -12.71 4.38
CA ALA A 91 -3.95 -13.42 3.87
C ALA A 91 -4.31 -14.33 2.68
N CYS A 92 -5.37 -15.13 2.83
CA CYS A 92 -5.87 -15.99 1.76
C CYS A 92 -6.43 -15.19 0.56
N ALA A 93 -7.05 -14.04 0.80
CA ALA A 93 -7.50 -13.16 -0.26
C ALA A 93 -6.33 -12.63 -1.10
N ILE A 94 -5.25 -12.20 -0.45
CA ILE A 94 -4.02 -11.77 -1.12
C ILE A 94 -3.44 -12.90 -1.97
N ASP A 95 -3.51 -14.15 -1.52
CA ASP A 95 -2.94 -15.29 -2.23
C ASP A 95 -3.86 -15.81 -3.35
N HIS A 96 -5.18 -15.75 -3.20
CA HIS A 96 -6.12 -16.48 -4.04
C HIS A 96 -7.07 -15.64 -4.89
N ILE A 97 -7.26 -14.34 -4.64
CA ILE A 97 -8.14 -13.52 -5.48
C ILE A 97 -7.71 -13.64 -6.95
N GLN A 98 -8.70 -13.88 -7.82
CA GLN A 98 -8.53 -13.99 -9.25
C GLN A 98 -9.44 -12.99 -9.96
N VAL A 99 -8.92 -12.37 -11.00
CA VAL A 99 -9.69 -11.49 -11.89
C VAL A 99 -10.24 -12.33 -13.01
N ASN A 100 -11.54 -12.22 -13.29
CA ASN A 100 -12.17 -12.90 -14.41
C ASN A 100 -12.18 -12.04 -15.69
N SER A 101 -12.51 -12.65 -16.84
CA SER A 101 -12.48 -11.99 -18.14
C SER A 101 -13.46 -10.82 -18.30
N TYR A 102 -14.44 -10.68 -17.40
CA TYR A 102 -15.42 -9.59 -17.40
C TYR A 102 -14.94 -8.36 -16.62
N GLN A 103 -13.93 -8.52 -15.76
CA GLN A 103 -13.35 -7.48 -14.89
C GLN A 103 -12.13 -6.83 -15.54
N LYS A 104 -12.24 -6.41 -16.80
CA LYS A 104 -11.12 -5.94 -17.64
C LYS A 104 -10.35 -4.72 -17.05
N GLU A 105 -11.00 -3.95 -16.19
CA GLU A 105 -10.39 -2.76 -15.57
C GLU A 105 -9.72 -3.06 -14.23
N ASN A 106 -9.91 -4.28 -13.68
CA ASN A 106 -9.30 -4.69 -12.43
C ASN A 106 -8.02 -5.46 -12.68
N THR A 107 -7.01 -5.18 -11.87
CA THR A 107 -5.90 -6.10 -11.62
C THR A 107 -6.21 -6.94 -10.38
N ARG A 108 -5.46 -8.02 -10.16
CA ARG A 108 -5.56 -8.80 -8.93
C ARG A 108 -5.35 -7.94 -7.69
N GLU A 109 -4.35 -7.07 -7.74
CA GLU A 109 -3.99 -6.16 -6.64
C GLU A 109 -5.11 -5.16 -6.35
N SER A 110 -5.71 -4.56 -7.40
CA SER A 110 -6.81 -3.61 -7.22
C SER A 110 -8.05 -4.27 -6.64
N LEU A 111 -8.41 -5.47 -7.11
CA LEU A 111 -9.55 -6.23 -6.61
C LEU A 111 -9.32 -6.70 -5.16
N THR A 112 -8.10 -7.12 -4.84
CA THR A 112 -7.72 -7.48 -3.46
C THR A 112 -7.85 -6.29 -2.52
N LEU A 113 -7.38 -5.12 -2.93
CA LEU A 113 -7.51 -3.90 -2.14
C LEU A 113 -8.97 -3.48 -1.97
N GLU A 114 -9.82 -3.62 -2.99
CA GLU A 114 -11.27 -3.37 -2.90
C GLU A 114 -11.94 -4.30 -1.89
N PHE A 115 -11.64 -5.59 -1.96
CA PHE A 115 -12.16 -6.57 -1.04
C PHE A 115 -11.75 -6.29 0.42
N ILE A 116 -10.46 -6.04 0.65
CA ILE A 116 -9.95 -5.71 1.99
C ILE A 116 -10.54 -4.39 2.48
N ASN A 117 -10.67 -3.37 1.63
CA ASN A 117 -11.32 -2.11 2.01
C ASN A 117 -12.79 -2.31 2.41
N CYS A 118 -13.53 -3.19 1.73
CA CYS A 118 -14.89 -3.55 2.15
C CYS A 118 -14.91 -4.16 3.55
N LEU A 119 -14.03 -5.14 3.82
CA LEU A 119 -13.90 -5.76 5.14
C LEU A 119 -13.56 -4.74 6.23
N MET A 120 -12.60 -3.85 5.95
CA MET A 120 -12.18 -2.82 6.89
C MET A 120 -13.25 -1.74 7.14
N LYS A 121 -14.12 -1.45 6.16
CA LYS A 121 -15.27 -0.54 6.34
C LYS A 121 -16.34 -1.11 7.25
N ILE A 122 -16.60 -2.42 7.17
CA ILE A 122 -17.52 -3.08 8.09
C ILE A 122 -16.92 -3.06 9.50
N GLY A 123 -15.60 -3.19 9.58
CA GLY A 123 -14.87 -3.13 10.84
C GLY A 123 -15.35 -4.21 11.80
N ASN A 124 -15.63 -3.80 13.06
CA ASN A 124 -16.10 -4.68 14.12
C ASN A 124 -17.65 -4.80 14.16
N ASN A 125 -18.34 -4.23 13.17
CA ASN A 125 -19.81 -4.18 13.14
C ASN A 125 -20.39 -5.43 12.45
N PHE A 126 -20.07 -6.63 12.96
CA PHE A 126 -20.64 -7.90 12.52
C PHE A 126 -20.87 -8.81 13.73
N PRO A 127 -21.83 -9.73 13.66
CA PRO A 127 -22.04 -10.73 14.71
C PRO A 127 -20.79 -11.59 14.92
N ASP A 128 -20.45 -11.93 16.14
CA ASP A 128 -19.25 -12.69 16.51
C ASP A 128 -19.07 -14.03 15.74
N SER A 129 -20.17 -14.58 15.22
CA SER A 129 -20.15 -15.85 14.50
C SER A 129 -20.04 -15.73 12.97
N ILE A 130 -20.08 -14.52 12.39
CA ILE A 130 -20.17 -14.35 10.92
C ILE A 130 -19.23 -13.25 10.47
N TYR A 131 -18.02 -13.65 10.05
CA TYR A 131 -17.09 -12.72 9.41
C TYR A 131 -17.63 -12.29 8.03
N PRO A 132 -17.60 -11.00 7.66
CA PRO A 132 -18.33 -10.45 6.51
C PRO A 132 -17.69 -10.75 5.14
N GLY A 133 -16.91 -11.81 5.02
CA GLY A 133 -16.12 -12.13 3.82
C GLY A 133 -16.99 -12.37 2.60
N GLU A 134 -18.02 -13.22 2.70
CA GLU A 134 -18.93 -13.51 1.58
C GLU A 134 -19.69 -12.25 1.11
N LYS A 135 -20.13 -11.42 2.05
CA LYS A 135 -20.78 -10.13 1.74
C LYS A 135 -19.85 -9.24 0.93
N CYS A 136 -18.62 -9.03 1.39
CA CYS A 136 -17.64 -8.22 0.69
C CYS A 136 -17.23 -8.83 -0.66
N ALA A 137 -17.15 -10.15 -0.77
CA ALA A 137 -16.88 -10.81 -2.06
C ALA A 137 -17.96 -10.47 -3.11
N ARG A 138 -19.23 -10.55 -2.73
CA ARG A 138 -20.34 -10.17 -3.62
C ARG A 138 -20.31 -8.69 -3.99
N GLU A 139 -20.08 -7.81 -3.03
CA GLU A 139 -20.07 -6.36 -3.24
C GLU A 139 -18.92 -5.89 -4.13
N THR A 140 -17.78 -6.56 -4.08
CA THR A 140 -16.56 -6.19 -4.85
C THR A 140 -16.37 -7.03 -6.12
N GLY A 141 -17.21 -8.05 -6.33
CA GLY A 141 -17.10 -8.92 -7.50
C GLY A 141 -16.00 -9.99 -7.40
N VAL A 142 -15.56 -10.33 -6.19
CA VAL A 142 -14.69 -11.51 -5.95
C VAL A 142 -15.52 -12.77 -6.16
N THR A 143 -15.20 -13.53 -7.20
CA THR A 143 -16.01 -14.70 -7.63
C THR A 143 -15.58 -16.02 -7.00
N ASN A 144 -14.42 -16.05 -6.38
CA ASN A 144 -13.83 -17.28 -5.81
C ASN A 144 -13.77 -17.25 -4.27
N TRP A 145 -14.82 -16.69 -3.63
CA TRP A 145 -14.91 -16.62 -2.17
C TRP A 145 -14.73 -17.98 -1.48
N ASP A 146 -15.37 -19.03 -2.02
CA ASP A 146 -15.30 -20.39 -1.45
C ASP A 146 -13.85 -20.89 -1.32
N ASN A 147 -12.97 -20.51 -2.25
CA ASN A 147 -11.55 -20.86 -2.17
C ASN A 147 -10.85 -20.10 -1.07
N ILE A 148 -11.16 -18.81 -0.90
CA ILE A 148 -10.60 -17.95 0.14
C ILE A 148 -11.03 -18.44 1.51
N GLU A 149 -12.31 -18.73 1.68
CA GLU A 149 -12.88 -19.24 2.94
C GLU A 149 -12.30 -20.61 3.31
N ARG A 150 -12.21 -21.52 2.34
CA ARG A 150 -11.58 -22.83 2.54
C ARG A 150 -10.11 -22.69 2.95
N CYS A 151 -9.36 -21.82 2.31
CA CYS A 151 -7.97 -21.49 2.70
C CYS A 151 -7.94 -21.02 4.16
N ALA A 152 -8.73 -20.01 4.52
CA ALA A 152 -8.74 -19.42 5.87
C ALA A 152 -9.08 -20.44 6.98
N ASN A 153 -9.92 -21.45 6.67
CA ASN A 153 -10.34 -22.51 7.58
C ASN A 153 -9.40 -23.74 7.58
N SER A 154 -8.29 -23.69 6.88
CA SER A 154 -7.36 -24.82 6.73
C SER A 154 -5.94 -24.50 7.19
N THR A 155 -5.08 -25.50 7.15
CA THR A 155 -3.63 -25.33 7.40
C THR A 155 -2.96 -24.41 6.36
N GLU A 156 -3.54 -24.27 5.16
CA GLU A 156 -3.06 -23.35 4.14
C GLU A 156 -3.15 -21.90 4.63
N GLY A 157 -4.31 -21.48 5.18
CA GLY A 157 -4.49 -20.15 5.74
C GLY A 157 -3.59 -19.89 6.94
N SER A 158 -3.31 -20.93 7.77
CA SER A 158 -2.35 -20.80 8.85
C SER A 158 -0.92 -20.57 8.33
N LYS A 159 -0.51 -21.27 7.27
CA LYS A 159 0.80 -21.07 6.64
C LYS A 159 0.90 -19.71 5.93
N SER A 160 -0.18 -19.29 5.28
CA SER A 160 -0.23 -17.95 4.66
C SER A 160 -0.08 -16.86 5.72
N LEU A 161 -0.83 -16.93 6.82
CA LEU A 161 -0.72 -15.95 7.91
C LEU A 161 0.65 -16.00 8.60
N GLN A 162 1.25 -17.20 8.79
CA GLN A 162 2.60 -17.35 9.33
C GLN A 162 3.63 -16.63 8.47
N ARG A 163 3.56 -16.75 7.15
CA ARG A 163 4.45 -16.03 6.22
C ARG A 163 4.39 -14.52 6.41
N PHE A 164 3.20 -13.95 6.63
CA PHE A 164 3.05 -12.54 6.97
C PHE A 164 3.59 -12.20 8.36
N GLY A 165 3.50 -13.14 9.30
CA GLY A 165 4.15 -13.05 10.61
C GLY A 165 5.68 -12.99 10.48
N ASP A 166 6.27 -13.87 9.69
CA ASP A 166 7.71 -13.87 9.43
C ASP A 166 8.18 -12.56 8.80
N LEU A 167 7.40 -12.05 7.82
CA LEU A 167 7.67 -10.76 7.20
C LEU A 167 7.59 -9.61 8.21
N THR A 168 6.58 -9.63 9.09
CA THR A 168 6.44 -8.63 10.16
C THR A 168 7.58 -8.68 11.15
N ASN A 169 7.99 -9.88 11.57
CA ASN A 169 9.08 -10.09 12.51
C ASN A 169 10.45 -9.72 11.92
N SER A 170 10.59 -9.70 10.60
CA SER A 170 11.82 -9.27 9.91
C SER A 170 11.98 -7.76 9.80
N LEU A 171 10.93 -6.98 10.12
CA LEU A 171 10.96 -5.51 10.02
C LEU A 171 12.01 -4.93 10.97
N GLN A 172 12.79 -3.95 10.47
CA GLN A 172 13.78 -3.22 11.26
C GLN A 172 13.53 -1.69 11.20
N PRO A 173 13.43 -1.00 12.34
CA PRO A 173 13.25 -1.57 13.70
C PRO A 173 11.97 -2.41 13.79
N GLY A 174 11.87 -3.29 14.78
CA GLY A 174 10.70 -4.15 14.96
C GLY A 174 9.40 -3.36 15.07
N LEU A 175 8.28 -4.01 14.73
CA LEU A 175 6.96 -3.39 14.75
C LEU A 175 6.58 -2.96 16.18
N THR A 176 6.19 -1.71 16.35
CA THR A 176 5.75 -1.15 17.64
C THR A 176 4.27 -0.76 17.66
N SER A 177 3.72 -0.42 16.51
CA SER A 177 2.33 0.02 16.35
C SER A 177 1.73 -0.49 15.03
N VAL A 178 0.41 -0.46 14.92
CA VAL A 178 -0.32 -0.73 13.68
C VAL A 178 -1.35 0.39 13.44
N PRO A 179 -1.52 0.79 12.17
CA PRO A 179 -0.75 0.32 11.03
C PRO A 179 0.68 0.89 11.01
N THR A 180 1.64 0.10 10.53
CA THR A 180 2.97 0.59 10.18
C THR A 180 3.13 0.57 8.67
N ILE A 181 3.55 1.68 8.09
CA ILE A 181 3.76 1.86 6.66
C ILE A 181 5.25 2.03 6.40
N THR A 182 5.77 1.25 5.46
CA THR A 182 7.16 1.42 5.01
C THR A 182 7.20 1.62 3.51
N PHE A 183 8.11 2.47 3.06
CA PHE A 183 8.42 2.66 1.66
C PHE A 183 9.74 1.95 1.35
N ARG A 184 9.75 1.12 0.29
CA ARG A 184 10.91 0.32 -0.11
C ARG A 184 11.46 -0.56 1.04
N GLN A 185 10.56 -1.11 1.87
CA GLN A 185 10.87 -1.94 3.06
C GLN A 185 11.74 -1.22 4.11
N LYS A 186 11.82 0.10 4.06
CA LYS A 186 12.57 0.89 5.02
C LYS A 186 11.59 1.67 5.90
N TYR A 187 11.68 1.48 7.22
CA TYR A 187 10.95 2.31 8.17
C TYR A 187 11.60 3.69 8.26
N ASP A 188 10.77 4.71 8.15
CA ASP A 188 11.14 6.11 8.38
C ASP A 188 10.02 6.77 9.20
N HIS A 189 10.37 7.34 10.33
CA HIS A 189 9.38 7.88 11.28
C HIS A 189 8.56 9.01 10.66
N ASP A 190 9.19 9.94 9.95
CA ASP A 190 8.50 11.11 9.40
C ASP A 190 7.61 10.71 8.22
N ALA A 191 8.08 9.78 7.39
CA ALA A 191 7.28 9.20 6.32
C ALA A 191 6.07 8.42 6.88
N GLN A 192 6.25 7.66 7.98
CA GLN A 192 5.18 6.97 8.71
C GLN A 192 4.14 7.96 9.21
N GLN A 193 4.53 9.02 9.93
CA GLN A 193 3.60 10.00 10.49
C GLN A 193 2.82 10.72 9.38
N LEU A 194 3.50 11.08 8.31
CA LEU A 194 2.85 11.70 7.15
C LEU A 194 1.88 10.72 6.46
N ALA A 195 2.27 9.45 6.29
CA ALA A 195 1.44 8.44 5.64
C ALA A 195 0.14 8.19 6.41
N LEU A 196 0.18 8.16 7.74
CA LEU A 196 -0.99 7.94 8.60
C LEU A 196 -2.08 8.99 8.39
N THR A 197 -1.72 10.22 8.05
CA THR A 197 -2.67 11.35 7.92
C THR A 197 -2.86 11.83 6.48
N HIS A 198 -1.83 11.70 5.64
CA HIS A 198 -1.80 12.18 4.25
C HIS A 198 -0.99 11.22 3.37
N PHE A 199 -1.51 10.00 3.17
CA PHE A 199 -0.78 8.95 2.44
C PHE A 199 -0.33 9.39 1.05
N GLY A 200 -1.19 10.08 0.30
CA GLY A 200 -0.83 10.62 -1.02
C GLY A 200 0.38 11.55 -0.99
N ALA A 201 0.47 12.42 0.01
CA ALA A 201 1.62 13.33 0.17
C ALA A 201 2.90 12.55 0.54
N ALA A 202 2.78 11.54 1.42
CA ALA A 202 3.92 10.67 1.76
C ALA A 202 4.45 9.94 0.54
N LEU A 203 3.56 9.36 -0.28
CA LEU A 203 3.92 8.71 -1.54
C LEU A 203 4.60 9.68 -2.51
N CYS A 204 4.05 10.87 -2.70
CA CYS A 204 4.63 11.88 -3.58
C CYS A 204 6.03 12.32 -3.15
N LYS A 205 6.30 12.39 -1.83
CA LYS A 205 7.68 12.62 -1.33
C LYS A 205 8.62 11.48 -1.72
N GLN A 206 8.13 10.22 -1.75
CA GLN A 206 8.92 9.07 -2.19
C GLN A 206 9.16 9.03 -3.71
N LEU A 207 8.30 9.69 -4.49
CA LEU A 207 8.43 9.83 -5.94
C LEU A 207 9.32 11.01 -6.35
N ALA A 208 9.58 11.93 -5.42
CA ALA A 208 10.46 13.07 -5.67
C ALA A 208 11.91 12.60 -5.83
N ASP A 209 12.41 12.66 -7.06
CA ASP A 209 13.80 12.39 -7.42
C ASP A 209 14.41 13.69 -7.96
N PRO A 210 15.59 14.12 -7.46
CA PRO A 210 16.24 15.32 -7.97
C PRO A 210 16.54 15.30 -9.47
N SER A 211 16.64 14.12 -10.06
CA SER A 211 16.92 13.92 -11.48
C SER A 211 15.68 13.79 -12.37
N SER A 212 14.48 13.64 -11.78
CA SER A 212 13.23 13.43 -12.51
C SER A 212 12.17 14.47 -12.13
N LYS A 213 11.26 14.76 -13.06
CA LYS A 213 10.11 15.63 -12.80
C LYS A 213 9.12 14.87 -11.91
N LEU A 214 8.68 15.50 -10.81
CA LEU A 214 7.60 14.97 -9.99
C LEU A 214 6.34 14.71 -10.84
N PRO A 215 5.65 13.56 -10.67
CA PRO A 215 4.39 13.28 -11.35
C PRO A 215 3.38 14.43 -11.22
N THR A 216 2.65 14.69 -12.30
CA THR A 216 1.63 15.76 -12.33
C THR A 216 0.52 15.50 -11.32
N GLU A 217 0.22 14.24 -11.04
CA GLU A 217 -0.75 13.77 -10.06
C GLU A 217 -0.41 14.24 -8.64
N CYS A 218 0.87 14.41 -8.35
CA CYS A 218 1.33 14.93 -7.06
C CYS A 218 1.11 16.45 -6.91
N SER A 219 0.97 17.19 -8.01
CA SER A 219 0.84 18.65 -7.98
C SER A 219 -0.45 19.13 -7.32
N SER A 220 -1.49 18.29 -7.33
CA SER A 220 -2.81 18.58 -6.74
C SER A 220 -2.94 18.12 -5.28
N ILE A 221 -1.92 17.47 -4.72
CA ILE A 221 -1.98 16.90 -3.39
C ILE A 221 -1.41 17.88 -2.36
N PRO A 222 -2.19 18.34 -1.36
CA PRO A 222 -1.69 19.20 -0.30
C PRO A 222 -0.50 18.55 0.44
N GLY A 223 0.58 19.31 0.65
CA GLY A 223 1.77 18.82 1.34
C GLY A 223 2.72 17.92 0.51
N ALA A 224 2.40 17.66 -0.77
CA ALA A 224 3.24 16.89 -1.69
C ALA A 224 4.35 17.72 -2.34
N ALA A 225 4.19 19.03 -2.45
CA ALA A 225 5.22 19.90 -3.01
C ALA A 225 6.46 19.86 -2.10
N ALA A 226 7.60 19.46 -2.66
CA ALA A 226 8.88 19.68 -2.00
C ALA A 226 8.98 21.18 -1.65
N GLU A 227 9.30 21.52 -0.41
CA GLU A 227 9.70 22.88 -0.07
C GLU A 227 10.83 23.24 -1.03
N LYS A 228 10.51 24.11 -2.01
CA LYS A 228 11.54 24.72 -2.83
C LYS A 228 12.42 25.47 -1.83
N SER A 229 13.56 24.90 -1.54
CA SER A 229 14.58 25.47 -0.65
C SER A 229 14.68 26.97 -0.90
N SER A 230 14.44 27.76 0.14
CA SER A 230 14.59 29.21 0.19
C SER A 230 16.05 29.68 -0.02
N ALA A 231 16.91 28.81 -0.51
CA ALA A 231 18.31 29.09 -0.81
C ALA A 231 18.50 30.16 -1.91
N LEU A 232 17.48 30.39 -2.77
CA LEU A 232 17.59 31.45 -3.78
C LEU A 232 17.48 32.88 -3.21
N PHE A 233 16.83 33.07 -2.06
CA PHE A 233 16.73 34.39 -1.43
C PHE A 233 17.97 34.80 -0.64
N ALA A 234 18.78 33.84 -0.17
CA ALA A 234 20.02 34.14 0.54
C ALA A 234 21.14 34.66 -0.38
N ILE A 235 21.13 34.21 -1.66
CA ILE A 235 22.19 34.64 -2.62
C ILE A 235 21.92 36.04 -3.17
N LEU A 236 20.64 36.43 -3.34
CA LEU A 236 20.29 37.79 -3.78
C LEU A 236 20.51 38.84 -2.69
N GLY A 237 20.36 38.49 -1.41
CA GLY A 237 20.67 39.38 -0.28
C GLY A 237 22.16 39.67 -0.11
N ALA A 238 23.03 38.69 -0.40
CA ALA A 238 24.48 38.85 -0.27
C ALA A 238 25.09 39.70 -1.39
N ILE A 239 24.48 39.71 -2.58
CA ILE A 239 24.98 40.53 -3.71
C ILE A 239 24.60 42.02 -3.56
N LEU A 240 23.51 42.35 -2.86
CA LEU A 240 23.11 43.71 -2.62
C LEU A 240 23.92 44.40 -1.50
N LEU A 241 24.45 43.66 -0.54
CA LEU A 241 25.27 44.17 0.54
C LEU A 241 26.76 44.45 0.16
N SER A 242 27.24 43.83 -0.94
CA SER A 242 28.62 44.02 -1.41
C SER A 242 28.82 45.27 -2.29
N ARG A 243 27.78 46.06 -2.55
CA ARG A 243 27.88 47.32 -3.32
C ARG A 243 27.81 48.58 -2.48
N PHE A 244 27.81 48.45 -1.14
CA PHE A 244 27.74 49.61 -0.20
C PHE A 244 28.92 49.68 0.79
N PHE A 245 30.05 49.01 0.44
CA PHE A 245 31.31 49.24 1.14
C PHE A 245 32.45 49.45 0.14
#